data_123650554f5e9b66fc412a36b307b096
#
_entry.id   123650554f5e9b66fc412a36b307b096
#
_cell.length_a   1.000
_cell.length_b   1.000
_cell.length_c   1.000
_cell.angle_alpha   90.00
_cell.angle_beta   90.00
_cell.angle_gamma   90.00
#
_symmetry.space_group_name_H-M   'P 1'
#
loop_
_entity.id
_entity.type
_entity.pdbx_description
1 polymer ?
#
loop_
_entity_poly.entity_id
_entity_poly.type
_entity_poly.pdbx_seq_one_letter_code
_entity_poly.pdbx_strand_id
1 'polypeptide(L)'
;VSKDTVAVYQQAMEAYERISNGESFEAVGKDLMQKYPDKAGYESVHCLSPMKTVKGFEDRVYGMKEGELAKPFRSQLGFHVVRMKKRIPNPGRVQVAHILIPFQKDSVTQTEEEVKKEAERIYNLIKNGADFSETAKQYSSDKASALRGGVLPLFGLGEMVEPFEKQAFALTNPGDISEPFKTQFGYHIVKLLGKQGMPTVEEVANSWRRKMSQGEWNFTLHKGFDDYLKEAYHYTP
;
A
#
# COMPACT_ATOMS: atom_id res chain seq x y z
N VAL A 1 24.53 -3.73 -22.53
CA VAL A 1 23.90 -4.34 -21.34
C VAL A 1 25.02 -4.99 -20.56
N SER A 2 25.22 -4.64 -19.29
CA SER A 2 26.27 -5.23 -18.47
C SER A 2 25.98 -6.72 -18.21
N LYS A 3 27.04 -7.52 -17.98
CA LYS A 3 26.90 -8.95 -17.61
C LYS A 3 26.00 -9.14 -16.37
N ASP A 4 26.07 -8.21 -15.43
CA ASP A 4 25.23 -8.20 -14.22
C ASP A 4 23.73 -8.06 -14.55
N THR A 5 23.37 -7.21 -15.53
CA THR A 5 21.98 -7.03 -15.95
C THR A 5 21.40 -8.31 -16.57
N VAL A 6 22.21 -9.07 -17.32
CA VAL A 6 21.78 -10.35 -17.92
C VAL A 6 21.54 -11.38 -16.82
N ALA A 7 22.46 -11.47 -15.86
CA ALA A 7 22.34 -12.42 -14.75
C ALA A 7 21.09 -12.14 -13.88
N VAL A 8 20.80 -10.86 -13.57
CA VAL A 8 19.60 -10.49 -12.81
C VAL A 8 18.31 -10.77 -13.59
N TYR A 9 18.31 -10.54 -14.92
CA TYR A 9 17.19 -10.93 -15.77
C TYR A 9 16.93 -12.44 -15.75
N GLN A 10 18.00 -13.25 -15.82
CA GLN A 10 17.88 -14.72 -15.75
C GLN A 10 17.29 -15.19 -14.42
N GLN A 11 17.69 -14.56 -13.31
CA GLN A 11 17.12 -14.84 -11.98
C GLN A 11 15.61 -14.48 -11.93
N ALA A 12 15.21 -13.37 -12.53
CA ALA A 12 13.81 -13.00 -12.63
C ALA A 12 13.02 -13.96 -13.54
N MET A 13 13.63 -14.47 -14.63
CA MET A 13 13.03 -15.49 -15.48
C MET A 13 12.85 -16.83 -14.75
N GLU A 14 13.84 -17.27 -13.98
CA GLU A 14 13.74 -18.48 -13.14
C GLU A 14 12.55 -18.34 -12.16
N ALA A 15 12.43 -17.20 -11.48
CA ALA A 15 11.31 -16.91 -10.61
C ALA A 15 9.96 -16.98 -11.35
N TYR A 16 9.87 -16.35 -12.53
CA TYR A 16 8.69 -16.38 -13.37
C TYR A 16 8.29 -17.81 -13.75
N GLU A 17 9.24 -18.64 -14.17
CA GLU A 17 9.01 -20.03 -14.58
C GLU A 17 8.54 -20.89 -13.40
N ARG A 18 9.17 -20.77 -12.23
CA ARG A 18 8.75 -21.46 -11.00
C ARG A 18 7.30 -21.14 -10.65
N ILE A 19 6.94 -19.84 -10.68
CA ILE A 19 5.57 -19.38 -10.38
C ILE A 19 4.59 -19.84 -11.46
N SER A 20 4.97 -19.82 -12.73
CA SER A 20 4.16 -20.30 -13.85
C SER A 20 3.87 -21.79 -13.74
N ASN A 21 4.81 -22.58 -13.22
CA ASN A 21 4.69 -24.01 -12.99
C ASN A 21 3.92 -24.36 -11.70
N GLY A 22 3.35 -23.36 -11.03
CA GLY A 22 2.45 -23.56 -9.89
C GLY A 22 3.11 -23.43 -8.52
N GLU A 23 4.40 -23.08 -8.44
CA GLU A 23 5.04 -22.77 -7.15
C GLU A 23 4.42 -21.49 -6.56
N SER A 24 4.29 -21.45 -5.23
CA SER A 24 3.74 -20.30 -4.54
C SER A 24 4.56 -19.06 -4.77
N PHE A 25 3.92 -17.93 -5.14
CA PHE A 25 4.57 -16.63 -5.31
C PHE A 25 5.34 -16.21 -4.03
N GLU A 26 4.76 -16.50 -2.88
CA GLU A 26 5.37 -16.24 -1.58
C GLU A 26 6.62 -17.10 -1.32
N ALA A 27 6.55 -18.41 -1.64
CA ALA A 27 7.67 -19.31 -1.44
C ALA A 27 8.87 -18.92 -2.31
N VAL A 28 8.61 -18.61 -3.61
CA VAL A 28 9.65 -18.14 -4.52
C VAL A 28 10.25 -16.81 -4.06
N GLY A 29 9.40 -15.87 -3.62
CA GLY A 29 9.85 -14.57 -3.13
C GLY A 29 10.73 -14.67 -1.89
N LYS A 30 10.34 -15.48 -0.90
CA LYS A 30 11.13 -15.71 0.32
C LYS A 30 12.46 -16.43 0.03
N ASP A 31 12.46 -17.42 -0.86
CA ASP A 31 13.66 -18.13 -1.31
C ASP A 31 14.65 -17.15 -1.96
N LEU A 32 14.18 -16.31 -2.86
CA LEU A 32 15.03 -15.28 -3.51
C LEU A 32 15.57 -14.26 -2.52
N MET A 33 14.79 -13.81 -1.54
CA MET A 33 15.27 -12.90 -0.50
C MET A 33 16.34 -13.55 0.37
N GLN A 34 16.20 -14.85 0.68
CA GLN A 34 17.20 -15.58 1.43
C GLN A 34 18.50 -15.77 0.61
N LYS A 35 18.37 -16.07 -0.68
CA LYS A 35 19.51 -16.28 -1.59
C LYS A 35 20.22 -14.99 -1.98
N TYR A 36 19.48 -13.87 -2.07
CA TYR A 36 19.97 -12.55 -2.50
C TYR A 36 19.48 -11.44 -1.57
N PRO A 37 19.89 -11.38 -0.29
CA PRO A 37 19.28 -10.52 0.74
C PRO A 37 19.36 -9.03 0.42
N ASP A 38 20.40 -8.58 -0.28
CA ASP A 38 20.59 -7.16 -0.63
C ASP A 38 20.07 -6.78 -2.03
N LYS A 39 19.53 -7.74 -2.78
CA LYS A 39 19.18 -7.57 -4.21
C LYS A 39 17.77 -7.98 -4.55
N ALA A 40 17.15 -8.85 -3.77
CA ALA A 40 15.80 -9.33 -3.99
C ALA A 40 14.84 -8.78 -2.93
N GLY A 41 13.66 -8.35 -3.36
CA GLY A 41 12.56 -7.95 -2.50
C GLY A 41 11.29 -8.72 -2.85
N TYR A 42 10.44 -8.97 -1.87
CA TYR A 42 9.15 -9.59 -2.04
C TYR A 42 8.07 -8.84 -1.27
N GLU A 43 6.98 -8.57 -1.93
CA GLU A 43 5.76 -8.03 -1.32
C GLU A 43 4.57 -8.97 -1.60
N SER A 44 3.86 -9.36 -0.56
CA SER A 44 2.75 -10.32 -0.66
C SER A 44 1.53 -9.74 -1.38
N VAL A 45 1.15 -8.55 -1.03
CA VAL A 45 0.06 -7.77 -1.64
C VAL A 45 0.39 -6.30 -1.53
N HIS A 46 0.24 -5.60 -2.62
CA HIS A 46 0.37 -4.16 -2.67
C HIS A 46 -0.81 -3.56 -3.45
N CYS A 47 -1.47 -2.56 -2.87
CA CYS A 47 -2.50 -1.81 -3.57
C CYS A 47 -1.85 -0.62 -4.28
N LEU A 48 -1.81 -0.68 -5.62
CA LEU A 48 -1.21 0.37 -6.41
C LEU A 48 -2.25 1.44 -6.79
N SER A 49 -1.99 2.66 -6.35
CA SER A 49 -2.68 3.86 -6.82
C SER A 49 -1.82 4.62 -7.83
N PRO A 50 -2.41 5.39 -8.77
CA PRO A 50 -1.65 6.12 -9.78
C PRO A 50 -0.60 7.07 -9.19
N MET A 51 0.55 7.16 -9.84
CA MET A 51 1.68 8.04 -9.47
C MET A 51 2.27 7.78 -8.08
N LYS A 52 2.23 6.52 -7.61
CA LYS A 52 2.83 6.12 -6.33
C LYS A 52 4.17 5.41 -6.49
N THR A 53 4.49 4.95 -7.71
CA THR A 53 5.77 4.27 -8.00
C THR A 53 6.38 4.80 -9.30
N VAL A 54 7.45 4.18 -9.76
CA VAL A 54 8.13 4.61 -10.99
C VAL A 54 7.30 4.30 -12.22
N LYS A 55 7.34 5.21 -13.20
CA LYS A 55 6.50 5.14 -14.41
C LYS A 55 6.59 3.80 -15.12
N GLY A 56 7.80 3.28 -15.36
CA GLY A 56 7.99 2.02 -16.09
C GLY A 56 7.34 0.81 -15.42
N PHE A 57 7.21 0.83 -14.08
CA PHE A 57 6.45 -0.19 -13.34
C PHE A 57 4.94 0.02 -13.53
N GLU A 58 4.46 1.24 -13.35
CA GLU A 58 3.03 1.57 -13.48
C GLU A 58 2.51 1.28 -14.88
N ASP A 59 3.20 1.70 -15.92
CA ASP A 59 2.82 1.45 -17.32
C ASP A 59 2.59 -0.04 -17.60
N ARG A 60 3.47 -0.91 -17.07
CA ARG A 60 3.31 -2.35 -17.24
C ARG A 60 2.14 -2.91 -16.46
N VAL A 61 2.03 -2.53 -15.18
CA VAL A 61 1.01 -3.08 -14.27
C VAL A 61 -0.39 -2.62 -14.64
N TYR A 62 -0.56 -1.35 -15.01
CA TYR A 62 -1.88 -0.85 -15.46
C TYR A 62 -2.36 -1.48 -16.77
N GLY A 63 -1.46 -2.02 -17.62
CA GLY A 63 -1.81 -2.77 -18.83
C GLY A 63 -2.21 -4.22 -18.58
N MET A 64 -1.96 -4.79 -17.38
CA MET A 64 -2.20 -6.21 -17.09
C MET A 64 -3.69 -6.52 -16.91
N LYS A 65 -4.08 -7.76 -17.19
CA LYS A 65 -5.39 -8.32 -16.89
C LYS A 65 -5.41 -8.91 -15.47
N GLU A 66 -6.59 -9.02 -14.87
CA GLU A 66 -6.73 -9.73 -13.60
C GLU A 66 -6.28 -11.19 -13.74
N GLY A 67 -5.52 -11.69 -12.77
CA GLY A 67 -4.91 -13.01 -12.76
C GLY A 67 -3.62 -13.14 -13.57
N GLU A 68 -3.29 -12.17 -14.42
CA GLU A 68 -2.09 -12.21 -15.28
C GLU A 68 -0.82 -12.23 -14.42
N LEU A 69 0.10 -13.14 -14.80
CA LEU A 69 1.48 -13.13 -14.35
C LEU A 69 2.34 -12.48 -15.45
N ALA A 70 2.93 -11.32 -15.15
CA ALA A 70 3.81 -10.63 -16.10
C ALA A 70 5.13 -11.37 -16.24
N LYS A 71 5.60 -11.55 -17.50
CA LYS A 71 7.00 -11.88 -17.76
C LYS A 71 7.90 -10.80 -17.15
N PRO A 72 9.13 -11.14 -16.73
CA PRO A 72 10.03 -10.17 -16.16
C PRO A 72 10.16 -8.92 -17.02
N PHE A 73 9.96 -7.77 -16.40
CA PHE A 73 10.11 -6.46 -17.03
C PHE A 73 10.99 -5.56 -16.17
N ARG A 74 11.60 -4.57 -16.81
CA ARG A 74 12.54 -3.67 -16.14
C ARG A 74 11.90 -2.32 -15.83
N SER A 75 12.18 -1.82 -14.63
CA SER A 75 12.00 -0.41 -14.27
C SER A 75 13.34 0.19 -13.81
N GLN A 76 13.33 1.43 -13.32
CA GLN A 76 14.51 2.04 -12.69
C GLN A 76 14.92 1.32 -11.38
N LEU A 77 13.99 0.62 -10.73
CA LEU A 77 14.24 -0.10 -9.49
C LEU A 77 14.85 -1.50 -9.71
N GLY A 78 14.77 -2.03 -10.94
CA GLY A 78 15.27 -3.37 -11.26
C GLY A 78 14.32 -4.18 -12.13
N PHE A 79 14.45 -5.51 -12.09
CA PHE A 79 13.54 -6.44 -12.74
C PHE A 79 12.43 -6.88 -11.80
N HIS A 80 11.22 -6.97 -12.35
CA HIS A 80 10.01 -7.29 -11.62
C HIS A 80 9.30 -8.49 -12.22
N VAL A 81 8.80 -9.38 -11.35
CA VAL A 81 7.80 -10.40 -11.67
C VAL A 81 6.57 -10.04 -10.86
N VAL A 82 5.45 -9.81 -11.52
CA VAL A 82 4.23 -9.30 -10.89
C VAL A 82 3.04 -10.15 -11.29
N ARG A 83 2.18 -10.48 -10.33
CA ARG A 83 0.86 -11.06 -10.58
C ARG A 83 -0.22 -10.05 -10.25
N MET A 84 -1.03 -9.68 -11.24
CA MET A 84 -2.22 -8.87 -11.02
C MET A 84 -3.28 -9.72 -10.33
N LYS A 85 -3.63 -9.39 -9.09
CA LYS A 85 -4.67 -10.12 -8.37
C LYS A 85 -6.07 -9.64 -8.76
N LYS A 86 -6.31 -8.34 -8.64
CA LYS A 86 -7.64 -7.76 -8.86
C LYS A 86 -7.54 -6.27 -9.15
N ARG A 87 -8.47 -5.76 -9.95
CA ARG A 87 -8.76 -4.33 -10.06
C ARG A 87 -9.93 -3.99 -9.15
N ILE A 88 -9.75 -3.01 -8.31
CA ILE A 88 -10.80 -2.51 -7.43
C ILE A 88 -11.09 -1.05 -7.72
N PRO A 89 -12.35 -0.64 -7.73
CA PRO A 89 -12.69 0.78 -7.75
C PRO A 89 -12.02 1.46 -6.57
N ASN A 90 -11.46 2.64 -6.79
CA ASN A 90 -10.89 3.40 -5.67
C ASN A 90 -12.05 3.91 -4.79
N PRO A 91 -12.11 3.53 -3.50
CA PRO A 91 -13.21 3.93 -2.61
C PRO A 91 -13.08 5.37 -2.11
N GLY A 92 -12.08 6.12 -2.57
CA GLY A 92 -11.74 7.42 -2.04
C GLY A 92 -10.80 7.35 -0.84
N ARG A 93 -11.02 8.23 0.13
CA ARG A 93 -10.21 8.34 1.34
C ARG A 93 -11.05 8.24 2.60
N VAL A 94 -10.43 7.77 3.67
CA VAL A 94 -11.08 7.68 4.98
C VAL A 94 -10.29 8.45 6.03
N GLN A 95 -11.00 9.03 6.99
CA GLN A 95 -10.43 9.55 8.21
C GLN A 95 -10.91 8.70 9.38
N VAL A 96 -9.97 8.25 10.18
CA VAL A 96 -10.26 7.42 11.35
C VAL A 96 -9.51 7.91 12.57
N ALA A 97 -10.01 7.53 13.74
CA ALA A 97 -9.22 7.48 14.96
C ALA A 97 -8.86 6.02 15.26
N HIS A 98 -7.68 5.77 15.84
CA HIS A 98 -7.27 4.43 16.21
C HIS A 98 -6.64 4.34 17.59
N ILE A 99 -6.66 3.14 18.15
CA ILE A 99 -5.96 2.74 19.35
C ILE A 99 -5.05 1.58 18.98
N LEU A 100 -3.76 1.66 19.28
CA LEU A 100 -2.79 0.59 19.05
C LEU A 100 -2.34 0.00 20.38
N ILE A 101 -2.53 -1.29 20.55
CA ILE A 101 -1.97 -2.12 21.61
C ILE A 101 -0.83 -2.93 20.99
N PRO A 102 0.45 -2.59 21.27
CA PRO A 102 1.59 -3.07 20.51
C PRO A 102 1.99 -4.48 20.95
N PHE A 103 2.60 -5.22 20.02
CA PHE A 103 3.46 -6.34 20.39
C PHE A 103 4.78 -5.79 20.95
N GLN A 104 5.17 -6.22 22.14
CA GLN A 104 6.47 -5.88 22.69
C GLN A 104 7.55 -6.75 22.06
N LYS A 105 8.42 -6.14 21.27
CA LYS A 105 9.46 -6.86 20.48
C LYS A 105 10.45 -7.68 21.33
N ASP A 106 10.70 -7.28 22.57
CA ASP A 106 11.76 -7.84 23.42
C ASP A 106 11.23 -8.45 24.74
N SER A 107 9.92 -8.60 24.88
CA SER A 107 9.31 -9.14 26.09
C SER A 107 9.18 -10.66 25.99
N VAL A 108 9.98 -11.36 26.75
CA VAL A 108 9.85 -12.83 26.97
C VAL A 108 8.55 -13.17 27.71
N THR A 109 7.82 -12.16 28.20
CA THR A 109 6.71 -12.29 29.14
C THR A 109 5.34 -11.96 28.57
N GLN A 110 5.21 -11.26 27.42
CA GLN A 110 3.92 -10.90 26.87
C GLN A 110 3.57 -11.77 25.65
N THR A 111 2.57 -12.60 25.81
CA THR A 111 2.04 -13.44 24.74
C THR A 111 1.10 -12.64 23.82
N GLU A 112 0.95 -13.07 22.57
CA GLU A 112 -0.03 -12.49 21.63
C GLU A 112 -1.45 -12.54 22.21
N GLU A 113 -1.79 -13.59 22.94
CA GLU A 113 -3.09 -13.77 23.57
C GLU A 113 -3.37 -12.72 24.64
N GLU A 114 -2.37 -12.31 25.40
CA GLU A 114 -2.50 -11.25 26.41
C GLU A 114 -2.73 -9.88 25.75
N VAL A 115 -2.02 -9.59 24.64
CA VAL A 115 -2.24 -8.36 23.88
C VAL A 115 -3.65 -8.32 23.31
N LYS A 116 -4.14 -9.46 22.79
CA LYS A 116 -5.50 -9.60 22.28
C LYS A 116 -6.54 -9.36 23.37
N LYS A 117 -6.38 -10.00 24.54
CA LYS A 117 -7.29 -9.80 25.68
C LYS A 117 -7.33 -8.34 26.15
N GLU A 118 -6.18 -7.67 26.17
CA GLU A 118 -6.15 -6.25 26.52
C GLU A 118 -6.87 -5.38 25.45
N ALA A 119 -6.70 -5.69 24.16
CA ALA A 119 -7.43 -5.00 23.10
C ALA A 119 -8.94 -5.23 23.22
N GLU A 120 -9.37 -6.45 23.52
CA GLU A 120 -10.78 -6.80 23.76
C GLU A 120 -11.34 -6.08 25.00
N ARG A 121 -10.56 -5.98 26.07
CA ARG A 121 -10.93 -5.23 27.26
C ARG A 121 -11.17 -3.75 26.94
N ILE A 122 -10.26 -3.13 26.20
CA ILE A 122 -10.36 -1.72 25.79
C ILE A 122 -11.56 -1.51 24.85
N TYR A 123 -11.76 -2.42 23.90
CA TYR A 123 -12.93 -2.39 23.02
C TYR A 123 -14.24 -2.44 23.81
N ASN A 124 -14.33 -3.33 24.81
CA ASN A 124 -15.52 -3.44 25.66
C ASN A 124 -15.75 -2.17 26.50
N LEU A 125 -14.70 -1.49 26.97
CA LEU A 125 -14.86 -0.19 27.63
C LEU A 125 -15.55 0.82 26.71
N ILE A 126 -15.12 0.90 25.45
CA ILE A 126 -15.69 1.82 24.47
C ILE A 126 -17.13 1.42 24.12
N LYS A 127 -17.41 0.13 23.97
CA LYS A 127 -18.78 -0.38 23.73
C LYS A 127 -19.72 -0.08 24.88
N ASN A 128 -19.22 -0.01 26.10
CA ASN A 128 -19.96 0.34 27.31
C ASN A 128 -20.03 1.86 27.56
N GLY A 129 -19.63 2.69 26.58
CA GLY A 129 -19.85 4.13 26.62
C GLY A 129 -18.63 4.97 27.00
N ALA A 130 -17.44 4.38 27.17
CA ALA A 130 -16.23 5.17 27.35
C ALA A 130 -15.94 6.00 26.07
N ASP A 131 -15.50 7.25 26.27
CA ASP A 131 -15.12 8.11 25.16
C ASP A 131 -13.89 7.56 24.42
N PHE A 132 -13.98 7.45 23.09
CA PHE A 132 -12.90 6.89 22.26
C PHE A 132 -11.62 7.72 22.34
N SER A 133 -11.75 9.05 22.33
CA SER A 133 -10.60 9.97 22.33
C SER A 133 -9.83 9.87 23.65
N GLU A 134 -10.53 9.87 24.79
CA GLU A 134 -9.91 9.72 26.11
C GLU A 134 -9.30 8.32 26.27
N THR A 135 -9.98 7.29 25.78
CA THR A 135 -9.46 5.92 25.77
C THR A 135 -8.19 5.82 24.93
N ALA A 136 -8.14 6.48 23.75
CA ALA A 136 -6.95 6.52 22.90
C ALA A 136 -5.77 7.21 23.61
N LYS A 137 -6.01 8.36 24.27
CA LYS A 137 -4.98 9.06 25.06
C LYS A 137 -4.40 8.20 26.16
N GLN A 138 -5.24 7.42 26.82
CA GLN A 138 -4.85 6.60 27.95
C GLN A 138 -4.11 5.33 27.54
N TYR A 139 -4.62 4.60 26.54
CA TYR A 139 -4.19 3.23 26.25
C TYR A 139 -3.39 3.08 24.96
N SER A 140 -3.50 4.00 24.00
CA SER A 140 -2.79 3.84 22.74
C SER A 140 -1.29 4.00 22.88
N SER A 141 -0.53 3.09 22.27
CA SER A 141 0.93 3.20 22.18
C SER A 141 1.39 4.14 21.05
N ASP A 142 0.53 4.43 20.07
CA ASP A 142 0.81 5.49 19.10
C ASP A 142 0.61 6.86 19.75
N LYS A 143 1.65 7.33 20.45
CA LYS A 143 1.58 8.60 21.19
C LYS A 143 1.34 9.80 20.31
N ALA A 144 1.78 9.76 19.04
CA ALA A 144 1.61 10.86 18.11
C ALA A 144 0.12 11.11 17.76
N SER A 145 -0.65 10.07 17.53
CA SER A 145 -2.09 10.18 17.30
C SER A 145 -2.88 10.23 18.61
N ALA A 146 -2.46 9.51 19.65
CA ALA A 146 -3.15 9.45 20.94
C ALA A 146 -3.39 10.83 21.54
N LEU A 147 -2.40 11.74 21.49
CA LEU A 147 -2.54 13.14 21.95
C LEU A 147 -3.70 13.88 21.27
N ARG A 148 -4.05 13.47 20.06
CA ARG A 148 -5.20 13.99 19.30
C ARG A 148 -6.41 13.05 19.32
N GLY A 149 -6.53 12.23 20.38
CA GLY A 149 -7.63 11.26 20.50
C GLY A 149 -7.57 10.10 19.52
N GLY A 150 -6.37 9.74 19.06
CA GLY A 150 -6.14 8.67 18.09
C GLY A 150 -6.35 9.08 16.63
N VAL A 151 -6.64 10.34 16.32
CA VAL A 151 -6.97 10.80 14.95
C VAL A 151 -5.76 10.70 14.04
N LEU A 152 -5.95 9.98 12.93
CA LEU A 152 -4.99 9.86 11.84
C LEU A 152 -5.29 10.88 10.72
N PRO A 153 -4.27 11.25 9.93
CA PRO A 153 -4.50 11.96 8.68
C PRO A 153 -5.44 11.17 7.76
N LEU A 154 -6.14 11.88 6.89
CA LEU A 154 -6.94 11.28 5.82
C LEU A 154 -6.05 10.42 4.91
N PHE A 155 -6.41 9.15 4.66
CA PHE A 155 -5.63 8.23 3.85
C PHE A 155 -6.49 7.47 2.84
N GLY A 156 -5.86 7.06 1.72
CA GLY A 156 -6.43 6.22 0.68
C GLY A 156 -5.83 4.81 0.70
N LEU A 157 -6.23 3.98 -0.27
CA LEU A 157 -5.66 2.64 -0.44
C LEU A 157 -4.16 2.70 -0.80
N GLY A 158 -3.37 1.80 -0.22
CA GLY A 158 -1.92 1.70 -0.40
C GLY A 158 -1.11 2.68 0.47
N GLU A 159 -1.74 3.37 1.42
CA GLU A 159 -1.07 4.31 2.34
C GLU A 159 -0.87 3.74 3.74
N MET A 160 -1.60 2.68 4.09
CA MET A 160 -1.47 1.95 5.35
C MET A 160 -1.23 0.46 5.11
N VAL A 161 -0.97 -0.32 6.14
CA VAL A 161 -0.86 -1.78 6.02
C VAL A 161 -2.21 -2.40 5.70
N GLU A 162 -2.22 -3.42 4.81
CA GLU A 162 -3.45 -4.03 4.28
C GLU A 162 -4.50 -4.39 5.33
N PRO A 163 -4.17 -5.05 6.47
CA PRO A 163 -5.19 -5.39 7.47
C PRO A 163 -5.86 -4.14 8.06
N PHE A 164 -5.10 -3.04 8.22
CA PHE A 164 -5.63 -1.78 8.73
C PHE A 164 -6.58 -1.11 7.73
N GLU A 165 -6.16 -1.03 6.46
CA GLU A 165 -7.00 -0.49 5.38
C GLU A 165 -8.31 -1.27 5.25
N LYS A 166 -8.23 -2.60 5.22
CA LYS A 166 -9.39 -3.48 5.10
C LYS A 166 -10.43 -3.18 6.18
N GLN A 167 -10.02 -3.01 7.42
CA GLN A 167 -10.93 -2.70 8.52
C GLN A 167 -11.45 -1.26 8.44
N ALA A 168 -10.59 -0.29 8.16
CA ALA A 168 -11.00 1.12 8.08
C ALA A 168 -12.03 1.36 6.96
N PHE A 169 -11.81 0.78 5.77
CA PHE A 169 -12.73 0.91 4.63
C PHE A 169 -14.01 0.11 4.77
N ALA A 170 -14.02 -0.98 5.58
CA ALA A 170 -15.21 -1.79 5.88
C ALA A 170 -16.22 -1.07 6.77
N LEU A 171 -15.78 -0.13 7.62
CA LEU A 171 -16.68 0.69 8.43
C LEU A 171 -17.54 1.56 7.50
N THR A 172 -18.82 1.73 7.82
CA THR A 172 -19.79 2.35 6.90
C THR A 172 -20.15 3.77 7.32
N ASN A 173 -20.50 3.97 8.58
CA ASN A 173 -21.01 5.23 9.08
C ASN A 173 -20.01 5.92 10.00
N PRO A 174 -19.89 7.26 9.97
CA PRO A 174 -19.14 7.97 10.99
C PRO A 174 -19.62 7.56 12.40
N GLY A 175 -18.65 7.21 13.25
CA GLY A 175 -18.91 6.67 14.58
C GLY A 175 -18.83 5.15 14.69
N ASP A 176 -18.89 4.40 13.58
CA ASP A 176 -18.68 2.96 13.61
C ASP A 176 -17.29 2.60 14.16
N ILE A 177 -17.22 1.53 14.95
CA ILE A 177 -16.00 1.08 15.60
C ILE A 177 -15.74 -0.37 15.20
N SER A 178 -14.50 -0.68 14.77
CA SER A 178 -14.09 -2.03 14.45
C SER A 178 -13.94 -2.88 15.71
N GLU A 179 -14.13 -4.19 15.58
CA GLU A 179 -13.57 -5.13 16.55
C GLU A 179 -12.03 -5.02 16.55
N PRO A 180 -11.37 -5.47 17.64
CA PRO A 180 -9.91 -5.54 17.67
C PRO A 180 -9.38 -6.46 16.56
N PHE A 181 -8.42 -5.99 15.77
CA PHE A 181 -7.80 -6.75 14.70
C PHE A 181 -6.27 -6.64 14.72
N LYS A 182 -5.62 -7.67 14.23
CA LYS A 182 -4.16 -7.80 14.24
C LYS A 182 -3.50 -7.17 13.02
N THR A 183 -2.37 -6.48 13.26
CA THR A 183 -1.38 -6.14 12.25
C THR A 183 0.01 -6.59 12.71
N GLN A 184 1.05 -6.33 11.93
CA GLN A 184 2.45 -6.57 12.36
C GLN A 184 2.90 -5.73 13.56
N PHE A 185 2.17 -4.66 13.90
CA PHE A 185 2.52 -3.75 15.01
C PHE A 185 1.83 -4.11 16.32
N GLY A 186 0.74 -4.86 16.28
CA GLY A 186 -0.09 -5.17 17.43
C GLY A 186 -1.55 -5.31 17.05
N TYR A 187 -2.42 -5.15 18.05
CA TYR A 187 -3.86 -5.08 17.85
C TYR A 187 -4.33 -3.63 17.76
N HIS A 188 -5.24 -3.39 16.84
CA HIS A 188 -5.84 -2.08 16.60
C HIS A 188 -7.34 -2.11 16.85
N ILE A 189 -7.87 -0.98 17.32
CA ILE A 189 -9.30 -0.66 17.34
C ILE A 189 -9.44 0.64 16.55
N VAL A 190 -10.34 0.69 15.57
CA VAL A 190 -10.51 1.82 14.67
C VAL A 190 -11.92 2.37 14.76
N LYS A 191 -12.05 3.69 14.85
CA LYS A 191 -13.33 4.42 14.76
C LYS A 191 -13.35 5.24 13.50
N LEU A 192 -14.39 5.08 12.67
CA LEU A 192 -14.59 5.91 11.48
C LEU A 192 -15.01 7.32 11.89
N LEU A 193 -14.30 8.32 11.39
CA LEU A 193 -14.64 9.73 11.57
C LEU A 193 -15.35 10.30 10.33
N GLY A 194 -14.93 9.85 9.14
CA GLY A 194 -15.54 10.28 7.89
C GLY A 194 -14.96 9.58 6.67
N LYS A 195 -15.70 9.65 5.57
CA LYS A 195 -15.24 9.18 4.25
C LYS A 195 -15.30 10.35 3.28
N GLN A 196 -14.27 10.47 2.46
CA GLN A 196 -14.22 11.40 1.34
C GLN A 196 -14.18 10.56 0.06
N GLY A 197 -15.12 10.82 -0.85
CA GLY A 197 -15.11 10.18 -2.17
C GLY A 197 -13.84 10.49 -2.95
N MET A 198 -13.75 9.97 -4.17
CA MET A 198 -12.65 10.30 -5.08
C MET A 198 -12.62 11.82 -5.27
N PRO A 199 -11.44 12.45 -5.13
CA PRO A 199 -11.31 13.85 -5.48
C PRO A 199 -11.59 14.05 -6.97
N THR A 200 -12.19 15.17 -7.31
CA THR A 200 -12.41 15.56 -8.71
C THR A 200 -11.07 15.78 -9.43
N VAL A 201 -11.10 15.74 -10.76
CA VAL A 201 -9.90 16.03 -11.58
C VAL A 201 -9.32 17.41 -11.24
N GLU A 202 -10.17 18.38 -10.97
CA GLU A 202 -9.77 19.76 -10.62
C GLU A 202 -9.03 19.82 -9.29
N GLU A 203 -9.52 19.11 -8.26
CA GLU A 203 -8.88 19.04 -6.93
C GLU A 203 -7.49 18.41 -6.98
N VAL A 204 -7.28 17.43 -7.85
CA VAL A 204 -5.97 16.76 -7.98
C VAL A 204 -5.08 17.36 -9.06
N ALA A 205 -5.63 18.14 -9.99
CA ALA A 205 -4.91 18.64 -11.17
C ALA A 205 -3.58 19.33 -10.81
N ASN A 206 -3.58 20.18 -9.80
CA ASN A 206 -2.36 20.90 -9.40
C ASN A 206 -1.29 19.98 -8.81
N SER A 207 -1.70 18.98 -8.03
CA SER A 207 -0.78 18.00 -7.46
C SER A 207 -0.23 17.07 -8.54
N TRP A 208 -1.06 16.67 -9.50
CA TRP A 208 -0.67 15.84 -10.63
C TRP A 208 0.25 16.59 -11.61
N ARG A 209 -0.08 17.85 -11.95
CA ARG A 209 0.80 18.70 -12.77
C ARG A 209 2.20 18.80 -12.17
N ARG A 210 2.30 18.97 -10.85
CA ARG A 210 3.59 19.04 -10.15
C ARG A 210 4.35 17.71 -10.25
N LYS A 211 3.68 16.57 -10.05
CA LYS A 211 4.29 15.24 -10.20
C LYS A 211 4.70 14.97 -11.66
N MET A 212 3.83 15.30 -12.61
CA MET A 212 4.09 15.12 -14.04
C MET A 212 5.20 16.03 -14.57
N SER A 213 5.46 17.17 -13.92
CA SER A 213 6.58 18.07 -14.29
C SER A 213 7.95 17.59 -13.80
N GLN A 214 8.03 16.42 -13.14
CA GLN A 214 9.28 15.88 -12.57
C GLN A 214 9.60 14.48 -13.13
N GLY A 215 10.90 14.22 -13.28
CA GLY A 215 11.43 12.90 -13.63
C GLY A 215 10.89 12.30 -14.94
N GLU A 216 10.63 11.02 -14.94
CA GLU A 216 10.15 10.26 -16.13
C GLU A 216 8.80 10.74 -16.66
N TRP A 217 7.92 11.25 -15.78
CA TRP A 217 6.62 11.79 -16.17
C TRP A 217 6.77 13.06 -17.01
N ASN A 218 7.74 13.92 -16.69
CA ASN A 218 8.03 15.13 -17.46
C ASN A 218 8.47 14.79 -18.88
N PHE A 219 9.37 13.83 -19.04
CA PHE A 219 9.80 13.36 -20.38
C PHE A 219 8.61 12.85 -21.20
N THR A 220 7.71 12.08 -20.59
CA THR A 220 6.51 11.57 -21.26
C THR A 220 5.54 12.67 -21.67
N LEU A 221 5.37 13.69 -20.81
CA LEU A 221 4.53 14.85 -21.12
C LEU A 221 5.08 15.62 -22.33
N HIS A 222 6.37 15.95 -22.32
CA HIS A 222 7.01 16.66 -23.45
C HIS A 222 6.96 15.83 -24.73
N LYS A 223 7.29 14.55 -24.67
CA LYS A 223 7.21 13.66 -25.83
C LYS A 223 5.79 13.59 -26.38
N GLY A 224 4.77 13.42 -25.54
CA GLY A 224 3.37 13.40 -25.98
C GLY A 224 2.92 14.70 -26.62
N PHE A 225 3.41 15.84 -26.12
CA PHE A 225 3.16 17.14 -26.72
C PHE A 225 3.88 17.30 -28.07
N ASP A 226 5.13 16.89 -28.15
CA ASP A 226 5.89 16.91 -29.41
C ASP A 226 5.27 15.99 -30.47
N ASP A 227 4.85 14.77 -30.07
CA ASP A 227 4.18 13.83 -30.98
C ASP A 227 2.83 14.40 -31.46
N TYR A 228 2.06 15.05 -30.57
CA TYR A 228 0.83 15.76 -30.94
C TYR A 228 1.09 16.90 -31.92
N LEU A 229 2.12 17.73 -31.70
CA LEU A 229 2.47 18.84 -32.62
C LEU A 229 2.90 18.31 -33.99
N LYS A 230 3.67 17.22 -34.02
CA LYS A 230 4.06 16.57 -35.28
C LYS A 230 2.86 16.08 -36.08
N GLU A 231 1.92 15.42 -35.39
CA GLU A 231 0.73 14.85 -36.03
C GLU A 231 -0.27 15.93 -36.45
N ALA A 232 -0.62 16.85 -35.55
CA ALA A 232 -1.66 17.84 -35.76
C ALA A 232 -1.22 19.00 -36.67
N TYR A 233 0.05 19.39 -36.64
CA TYR A 233 0.57 20.60 -37.30
C TYR A 233 1.73 20.33 -38.23
N HIS A 234 2.10 19.05 -38.51
CA HIS A 234 3.28 18.64 -39.28
C HIS A 234 4.56 19.34 -38.80
N TYR A 235 4.65 19.62 -37.49
CA TYR A 235 5.79 20.28 -36.88
C TYR A 235 6.98 19.33 -36.80
N THR A 236 8.15 19.81 -37.22
CA THR A 236 9.43 19.12 -37.07
C THR A 236 10.28 19.98 -36.12
N PRO A 237 10.69 19.45 -34.93
CA PRO A 237 11.49 20.19 -33.96
C PRO A 237 12.91 20.46 -34.49
#